data_0c494a3a284ca42aaa7d3bd999f028d7
#
_entry.id   0c494a3a284ca42aaa7d3bd999f028d7
#
_cell.length_a   1.000
_cell.length_b   1.000
_cell.length_c   1.000
_cell.angle_alpha   90.00
_cell.angle_beta   90.00
_cell.angle_gamma   90.00
#
_symmetry.space_group_name_H-M   'P 1'
#
loop_
_entity.id
_entity.type
_entity.pdbx_description
1 polymer ?
#
loop_
_entity_poly.entity_id
_entity_poly.type
_entity_poly.pdbx_seq_one_letter_code
_entity_poly.pdbx_strand_id
1 'polypeptide(L)'
;ISARERINALLDEGSFVEIDAFVTHRCTEFGMDCVEAPGEGVVTGYGTVDGRLVYVYAQDFTVIGGSLGEMHAKKICKVMDMAAKMGAPIIGMNDSGGARIQEGIDALSGFGDIFFRNTVNSGVIPQISVIMGPCAGGAVYSPAITDFIFMVEKTSQIGRASCRERV
;
A
#
# COMPACT_ATOMS: atom_id res chain seq x y z
N ILE A 1 11.81 -3.48 10.73
CA ILE A 1 11.83 -2.12 10.17
C ILE A 1 10.38 -1.72 9.93
N SER A 2 9.92 -0.63 10.56
CA SER A 2 8.55 -0.10 10.41
C SER A 2 8.31 0.48 9.01
N ALA A 3 7.03 0.70 8.64
CA ALA A 3 6.69 1.30 7.36
C ALA A 3 7.32 2.70 7.16
N ARG A 4 7.36 3.53 8.22
CA ARG A 4 8.00 4.85 8.18
C ARG A 4 9.52 4.77 8.00
N GLU A 5 10.18 3.83 8.67
CA GLU A 5 11.63 3.62 8.48
C GLU A 5 11.97 3.16 7.07
N ARG A 6 11.11 2.34 6.44
CA ARG A 6 11.26 1.91 5.05
C ARG A 6 11.19 3.10 4.09
N ILE A 7 10.22 4.00 4.30
CA ILE A 7 10.07 5.23 3.51
C ILE A 7 11.27 6.15 3.71
N ASN A 8 11.70 6.38 4.94
CA ASN A 8 12.84 7.24 5.25
C ASN A 8 14.17 6.68 4.70
N ALA A 9 14.29 5.37 4.57
CA ALA A 9 15.47 4.75 3.95
C ALA A 9 15.50 4.90 2.41
N LEU A 10 14.34 5.12 1.79
CA LEU A 10 14.22 5.32 0.35
C LEU A 10 14.39 6.79 -0.04
N LEU A 11 13.81 7.69 0.72
CA LEU A 11 13.74 9.12 0.38
C LEU A 11 14.96 9.89 0.88
N ASP A 12 15.21 11.04 0.28
CA ASP A 12 16.21 11.98 0.75
C ASP A 12 15.93 12.41 2.19
N GLU A 13 16.97 12.58 2.98
CA GLU A 13 16.87 12.91 4.39
C GLU A 13 16.01 14.16 4.63
N GLY A 14 15.00 14.03 5.50
CA GLY A 14 14.08 15.12 5.87
C GLY A 14 13.08 15.54 4.78
N SER A 15 13.05 14.87 3.63
CA SER A 15 12.14 15.23 2.54
C SER A 15 10.72 14.66 2.69
N PHE A 16 10.52 13.66 3.54
CA PHE A 16 9.23 12.98 3.66
C PHE A 16 8.15 13.85 4.29
N VAL A 17 7.03 13.99 3.60
CA VAL A 17 5.80 14.61 4.09
C VAL A 17 4.71 13.56 4.12
N GLU A 18 4.30 13.15 5.34
CA GLU A 18 3.23 12.18 5.54
C GLU A 18 1.86 12.82 5.33
N ILE A 19 0.95 12.13 4.65
CA ILE A 19 -0.42 12.55 4.42
C ILE A 19 -1.38 11.56 5.08
N ASP A 20 -2.48 12.10 5.65
CA ASP A 20 -3.56 11.30 6.26
C ASP A 20 -3.08 10.38 7.41
N ALA A 21 -2.09 10.83 8.19
CA ALA A 21 -1.49 10.07 9.29
C ALA A 21 -2.52 9.64 10.37
N PHE A 22 -3.59 10.40 10.55
CA PHE A 22 -4.61 10.19 11.59
C PHE A 22 -5.89 9.50 11.09
N VAL A 23 -5.91 9.08 9.83
CA VAL A 23 -7.06 8.34 9.27
C VAL A 23 -7.15 6.96 9.91
N THR A 24 -8.37 6.57 10.30
CA THR A 24 -8.71 5.26 10.83
C THR A 24 -9.89 4.67 10.07
N HIS A 25 -10.16 3.38 10.24
CA HIS A 25 -11.33 2.73 9.63
C HIS A 25 -12.65 3.24 10.20
N ARG A 26 -13.73 2.96 9.48
CA ARG A 26 -15.11 3.31 9.87
C ARG A 26 -15.95 2.07 10.17
N CYS A 27 -15.35 0.89 10.10
CA CYS A 27 -16.04 -0.37 10.32
C CYS A 27 -16.42 -0.53 11.79
N THR A 28 -17.69 -0.85 12.05
CA THR A 28 -18.23 -1.13 13.39
C THR A 28 -18.66 -2.58 13.55
N GLU A 29 -18.70 -3.35 12.46
CA GLU A 29 -19.09 -4.75 12.47
C GLU A 29 -17.96 -5.65 12.97
N PHE A 30 -18.30 -6.84 13.42
CA PHE A 30 -17.36 -7.85 13.93
C PHE A 30 -16.43 -7.35 15.05
N GLY A 31 -16.89 -6.39 15.87
CA GLY A 31 -16.11 -5.83 16.97
C GLY A 31 -14.98 -4.88 16.51
N MET A 32 -15.02 -4.42 15.29
CA MET A 32 -14.02 -3.49 14.75
C MET A 32 -14.06 -2.12 15.42
N ASP A 33 -15.19 -1.73 15.99
CA ASP A 33 -15.35 -0.50 16.79
C ASP A 33 -14.37 -0.43 17.98
N CYS A 34 -13.92 -1.59 18.47
CA CYS A 34 -12.94 -1.70 19.55
C CYS A 34 -11.49 -1.91 19.06
N VAL A 35 -11.27 -1.99 17.75
CA VAL A 35 -9.95 -2.27 17.17
C VAL A 35 -9.26 -0.98 16.76
N GLU A 36 -8.12 -0.70 17.37
CA GLU A 36 -7.28 0.41 16.95
C GLU A 36 -6.46 0.05 15.70
N ALA A 37 -6.57 0.87 14.67
CA ALA A 37 -5.80 0.74 13.43
C ALA A 37 -5.05 2.06 13.15
N PRO A 38 -3.91 2.32 13.81
CA PRO A 38 -3.17 3.56 13.64
C PRO A 38 -2.78 3.80 12.18
N GLY A 39 -3.16 4.97 11.64
CA GLY A 39 -2.91 5.31 10.24
C GLY A 39 -3.50 4.34 9.23
N GLU A 40 -4.46 3.49 9.65
CA GLU A 40 -5.15 2.48 8.86
C GLU A 40 -4.21 1.40 8.28
N GLY A 41 -3.06 1.17 8.92
CA GLY A 41 -2.08 0.17 8.50
C GLY A 41 -1.34 0.52 7.20
N VAL A 42 -1.37 1.77 6.78
CA VAL A 42 -0.60 2.26 5.64
C VAL A 42 -0.09 3.68 5.87
N VAL A 43 1.19 3.88 5.65
CA VAL A 43 1.82 5.20 5.65
C VAL A 43 1.84 5.72 4.21
N THR A 44 1.33 6.91 3.99
CA THR A 44 1.21 7.52 2.67
C THR A 44 1.79 8.93 2.67
N GLY A 45 2.41 9.33 1.58
CA GLY A 45 2.99 10.66 1.48
C GLY A 45 3.80 10.88 0.22
N TYR A 46 4.66 11.88 0.27
CA TYR A 46 5.58 12.19 -0.81
C TYR A 46 6.91 12.69 -0.24
N GLY A 47 7.93 12.68 -1.08
CA GLY A 47 9.25 13.18 -0.77
C GLY A 47 10.09 13.25 -2.02
N THR A 48 11.41 13.28 -1.87
CA THR A 48 12.32 13.29 -3.00
C THR A 48 13.29 12.11 -2.98
N VAL A 49 13.73 11.70 -4.16
CA VAL A 49 14.85 10.78 -4.37
C VAL A 49 15.82 11.47 -5.32
N ASP A 50 17.02 11.73 -4.87
CA ASP A 50 18.02 12.54 -5.60
C ASP A 50 17.42 13.89 -6.06
N GLY A 51 16.66 14.55 -5.19
CA GLY A 51 16.00 15.82 -5.46
C GLY A 51 14.75 15.76 -6.36
N ARG A 52 14.33 14.57 -6.81
CA ARG A 52 13.17 14.39 -7.70
C ARG A 52 11.95 13.96 -6.90
N LEU A 53 10.81 14.62 -7.12
CA LEU A 53 9.56 14.32 -6.46
C LEU A 53 9.09 12.90 -6.76
N VAL A 54 8.75 12.16 -5.71
CA VAL A 54 8.10 10.85 -5.77
C VAL A 54 6.98 10.77 -4.75
N TYR A 55 5.95 10.01 -5.07
CA TYR A 55 4.89 9.66 -4.13
C TYR A 55 5.09 8.24 -3.64
N VAL A 56 4.78 7.99 -2.36
CA VAL A 56 5.04 6.70 -1.73
C VAL A 56 3.85 6.26 -0.87
N TYR A 57 3.66 4.96 -0.82
CA TYR A 57 2.90 4.33 0.25
C TYR A 57 3.64 3.09 0.77
N ALA A 58 3.52 2.81 2.05
CA ALA A 58 4.09 1.62 2.68
C ALA A 58 3.07 0.98 3.61
N GLN A 59 2.74 -0.27 3.36
CA GLN A 59 1.84 -1.03 4.21
C GLN A 59 2.58 -1.51 5.46
N ASP A 60 1.88 -1.49 6.59
CA ASP A 60 2.40 -1.92 7.87
C ASP A 60 1.73 -3.22 8.32
N PHE A 61 2.45 -4.32 8.19
CA PHE A 61 1.94 -5.64 8.57
C PHE A 61 1.62 -5.76 10.06
N THR A 62 2.18 -4.91 10.91
CA THR A 62 1.91 -4.91 12.36
C THR A 62 0.52 -4.41 12.70
N VAL A 63 -0.13 -3.67 11.78
CA VAL A 63 -1.50 -3.16 11.94
C VAL A 63 -2.46 -4.06 11.14
N ILE A 64 -3.20 -4.90 11.83
CA ILE A 64 -4.18 -5.84 11.25
C ILE A 64 -3.63 -6.62 10.04
N GLY A 65 -2.36 -7.10 10.14
CA GLY A 65 -1.71 -7.85 9.06
C GLY A 65 -1.52 -7.06 7.76
N GLY A 66 -1.47 -5.73 7.81
CA GLY A 66 -1.39 -4.88 6.63
C GLY A 66 -2.61 -5.01 5.71
N SER A 67 -3.72 -5.58 6.22
CA SER A 67 -4.92 -5.86 5.42
C SER A 67 -5.58 -4.58 4.94
N LEU A 68 -6.02 -4.60 3.68
CA LEU A 68 -6.62 -3.46 3.03
C LEU A 68 -8.11 -3.36 3.35
N GLY A 69 -8.48 -2.29 4.06
CA GLY A 69 -9.85 -1.85 4.26
C GLY A 69 -10.22 -0.66 3.37
N GLU A 70 -11.43 -0.15 3.52
CA GLU A 70 -11.92 1.00 2.74
C GLU A 70 -11.01 2.22 2.85
N MET A 71 -10.73 2.64 4.09
CA MET A 71 -9.94 3.86 4.34
C MET A 71 -8.45 3.66 4.00
N HIS A 72 -7.92 2.46 4.19
CA HIS A 72 -6.59 2.08 3.71
C HIS A 72 -6.47 2.28 2.19
N ALA A 73 -7.44 1.77 1.44
CA ALA A 73 -7.49 1.95 -0.01
C ALA A 73 -7.62 3.42 -0.41
N LYS A 74 -8.48 4.19 0.27
CA LYS A 74 -8.65 5.63 -0.01
C LYS A 74 -7.36 6.42 0.18
N LYS A 75 -6.55 6.10 1.18
CA LYS A 75 -5.24 6.72 1.38
C LYS A 75 -4.31 6.42 0.20
N ILE A 76 -4.21 5.17 -0.22
CA ILE A 76 -3.40 4.77 -1.39
C ILE A 76 -3.90 5.47 -2.66
N CYS A 77 -5.21 5.42 -2.92
CA CYS A 77 -5.81 6.07 -4.09
C CYS A 77 -5.52 7.58 -4.14
N LYS A 78 -5.57 8.25 -2.99
CA LYS A 78 -5.28 9.68 -2.90
C LYS A 78 -3.84 10.01 -3.34
N VAL A 79 -2.85 9.28 -2.86
CA VAL A 79 -1.45 9.53 -3.29
C VAL A 79 -1.21 9.12 -4.74
N MET A 80 -1.89 8.10 -5.25
CA MET A 80 -1.86 7.75 -6.68
C MET A 80 -2.43 8.88 -7.55
N ASP A 81 -3.57 9.45 -7.15
CA ASP A 81 -4.18 10.59 -7.85
C ASP A 81 -3.29 11.84 -7.82
N MET A 82 -2.62 12.09 -6.69
CA MET A 82 -1.66 13.19 -6.57
C MET A 82 -0.44 12.97 -7.46
N ALA A 83 0.11 11.75 -7.47
CA ALA A 83 1.22 11.39 -8.34
C ALA A 83 0.88 11.61 -9.83
N ALA A 84 -0.29 11.15 -10.25
CA ALA A 84 -0.79 11.34 -11.62
C ALA A 84 -0.92 12.83 -12.00
N LYS A 85 -1.48 13.65 -11.11
CA LYS A 85 -1.61 15.11 -11.32
C LYS A 85 -0.26 15.80 -11.47
N MET A 86 0.75 15.36 -10.71
CA MET A 86 2.09 15.95 -10.74
C MET A 86 2.98 15.34 -11.82
N GLY A 87 2.57 14.25 -12.47
CA GLY A 87 3.42 13.51 -13.38
C GLY A 87 4.63 12.85 -12.70
N ALA A 88 4.50 12.54 -11.40
CA ALA A 88 5.57 11.99 -10.59
C ALA A 88 5.41 10.47 -10.42
N PRO A 89 6.52 9.72 -10.23
CA PRO A 89 6.46 8.30 -9.94
C PRO A 89 5.69 8.00 -8.65
N ILE A 90 5.03 6.84 -8.63
CA ILE A 90 4.43 6.24 -7.42
C ILE A 90 5.19 4.98 -7.04
N ILE A 91 5.60 4.87 -5.78
CA ILE A 91 6.33 3.73 -5.24
C ILE A 91 5.51 3.11 -4.12
N GLY A 92 5.11 1.86 -4.30
CA GLY A 92 4.37 1.09 -3.31
C GLY A 92 5.25 0.06 -2.62
N MET A 93 5.35 0.12 -1.30
CA MET A 93 5.99 -0.90 -0.47
C MET A 93 4.91 -1.82 0.08
N ASN A 94 4.80 -3.01 -0.50
CA ASN A 94 3.69 -3.92 -0.25
C ASN A 94 4.06 -4.96 0.82
N ASP A 95 3.20 -5.06 1.83
CA ASP A 95 3.34 -5.98 2.96
C ASP A 95 1.94 -6.21 3.56
N SER A 96 1.15 -7.14 2.97
CA SER A 96 -0.29 -7.21 3.22
C SER A 96 -0.85 -8.62 3.12
N GLY A 97 -1.67 -8.98 4.09
CA GLY A 97 -2.46 -10.20 4.07
C GLY A 97 -3.63 -10.22 3.06
N GLY A 98 -3.84 -9.12 2.31
CA GLY A 98 -4.92 -9.02 1.35
C GLY A 98 -6.10 -8.17 1.84
N ALA A 99 -7.32 -8.48 1.38
CA ALA A 99 -8.52 -7.76 1.79
C ALA A 99 -8.86 -7.99 3.26
N ARG A 100 -9.24 -6.93 3.98
CA ARG A 100 -9.73 -7.00 5.36
C ARG A 100 -11.10 -7.66 5.38
N ILE A 101 -11.18 -8.87 5.90
CA ILE A 101 -12.39 -9.71 5.85
C ILE A 101 -13.57 -9.04 6.56
N GLN A 102 -13.31 -8.35 7.66
CA GLN A 102 -14.33 -7.67 8.48
C GLN A 102 -15.05 -6.56 7.71
N GLU A 103 -14.42 -5.96 6.71
CA GLU A 103 -15.01 -4.91 5.88
C GLU A 103 -15.68 -5.45 4.59
N GLY A 104 -15.56 -6.75 4.34
CA GLY A 104 -16.28 -7.43 3.28
C GLY A 104 -16.15 -6.77 1.91
N ILE A 105 -17.28 -6.35 1.35
CA ILE A 105 -17.36 -5.77 0.00
C ILE A 105 -16.62 -4.44 -0.13
N ASP A 106 -16.54 -3.65 0.95
CA ASP A 106 -15.87 -2.34 0.94
C ASP A 106 -14.36 -2.50 0.76
N ALA A 107 -13.75 -3.54 1.36
CA ALA A 107 -12.36 -3.88 1.13
C ALA A 107 -12.10 -4.31 -0.32
N LEU A 108 -13.00 -5.10 -0.91
CA LEU A 108 -12.90 -5.53 -2.30
C LEU A 108 -13.07 -4.35 -3.27
N SER A 109 -14.02 -3.46 -3.01
CA SER A 109 -14.20 -2.22 -3.75
C SER A 109 -12.94 -1.35 -3.71
N GLY A 110 -12.30 -1.25 -2.54
CA GLY A 110 -11.05 -0.54 -2.37
C GLY A 110 -9.92 -1.09 -3.25
N PHE A 111 -9.80 -2.42 -3.37
CA PHE A 111 -8.86 -3.01 -4.33
C PHE A 111 -9.23 -2.67 -5.78
N GLY A 112 -10.51 -2.69 -6.13
CA GLY A 112 -10.99 -2.27 -7.45
C GLY A 112 -10.58 -0.84 -7.79
N ASP A 113 -10.70 0.07 -6.84
CA ASP A 113 -10.28 1.48 -6.99
C ASP A 113 -8.76 1.63 -7.22
N ILE A 114 -7.95 0.81 -6.55
CA ILE A 114 -6.49 0.78 -6.77
C ILE A 114 -6.17 0.22 -8.16
N PHE A 115 -6.78 -0.91 -8.55
CA PHE A 115 -6.55 -1.53 -9.88
C PHE A 115 -6.94 -0.60 -11.02
N PHE A 116 -8.06 0.12 -10.87
CA PHE A 116 -8.47 1.13 -11.83
C PHE A 116 -7.38 2.19 -12.01
N ARG A 117 -6.82 2.71 -10.92
CA ARG A 117 -5.74 3.71 -10.96
C ARG A 117 -4.45 3.16 -11.53
N ASN A 118 -4.08 1.91 -11.19
CA ASN A 118 -2.94 1.27 -11.83
C ASN A 118 -3.11 1.21 -13.36
N THR A 119 -4.32 0.88 -13.83
CA THR A 119 -4.61 0.75 -15.26
C THR A 119 -4.59 2.10 -15.97
N VAL A 120 -5.26 3.12 -15.44
CA VAL A 120 -5.30 4.45 -16.10
C VAL A 120 -3.97 5.18 -16.06
N ASN A 121 -3.13 4.89 -15.08
CA ASN A 121 -1.79 5.46 -14.95
C ASN A 121 -0.71 4.69 -15.72
N SER A 122 -1.03 3.55 -16.29
CA SER A 122 -0.11 2.74 -17.09
C SER A 122 0.36 3.53 -18.31
N GLY A 123 1.68 3.68 -18.44
CA GLY A 123 2.29 4.50 -19.48
C GLY A 123 2.16 6.02 -19.28
N VAL A 124 1.57 6.48 -18.18
CA VAL A 124 1.41 7.90 -17.84
C VAL A 124 2.45 8.34 -16.81
N ILE A 125 2.56 7.61 -15.71
CA ILE A 125 3.58 7.80 -14.68
C ILE A 125 4.25 6.46 -14.36
N PRO A 126 5.54 6.46 -13.95
CA PRO A 126 6.20 5.25 -13.48
C PRO A 126 5.53 4.70 -12.22
N GLN A 127 5.17 3.43 -12.24
CA GLN A 127 4.58 2.71 -11.12
C GLN A 127 5.54 1.61 -10.66
N ILE A 128 6.04 1.72 -9.44
CA ILE A 128 7.06 0.84 -8.89
C ILE A 128 6.49 0.13 -7.66
N SER A 129 6.58 -1.20 -7.64
CA SER A 129 6.19 -2.02 -6.52
C SER A 129 7.39 -2.69 -5.87
N VAL A 130 7.50 -2.57 -4.55
CA VAL A 130 8.52 -3.24 -3.74
C VAL A 130 7.79 -4.19 -2.78
N ILE A 131 7.95 -5.49 -2.98
CA ILE A 131 7.36 -6.52 -2.13
C ILE A 131 8.28 -6.72 -0.93
N MET A 132 7.84 -6.33 0.25
CA MET A 132 8.66 -6.33 1.47
C MET A 132 8.40 -7.54 2.35
N GLY A 133 7.19 -8.08 2.29
CA GLY A 133 6.75 -9.20 3.11
C GLY A 133 5.69 -10.02 2.38
N PRO A 134 4.76 -10.67 3.11
CA PRO A 134 3.65 -11.38 2.51
C PRO A 134 2.77 -10.45 1.68
N CYS A 135 2.40 -10.88 0.48
CA CYS A 135 1.38 -10.24 -0.34
C CYS A 135 0.41 -11.31 -0.85
N ALA A 136 -0.83 -11.28 -0.40
CA ALA A 136 -1.83 -12.28 -0.72
C ALA A 136 -3.07 -11.67 -1.40
N GLY A 137 -3.73 -12.47 -2.24
CA GLY A 137 -4.98 -12.11 -2.90
C GLY A 137 -4.88 -10.82 -3.73
N GLY A 138 -5.73 -9.83 -3.45
CA GLY A 138 -5.73 -8.55 -4.16
C GLY A 138 -4.41 -7.77 -4.05
N ALA A 139 -3.65 -7.96 -2.96
CA ALA A 139 -2.35 -7.35 -2.77
C ALA A 139 -1.26 -7.85 -3.75
N VAL A 140 -1.51 -8.93 -4.48
CA VAL A 140 -0.63 -9.42 -5.56
C VAL A 140 -1.00 -8.78 -6.89
N TYR A 141 -2.28 -8.52 -7.13
CA TYR A 141 -2.74 -7.99 -8.42
C TYR A 141 -2.23 -6.59 -8.70
N SER A 142 -2.29 -5.69 -7.72
CA SER A 142 -1.80 -4.32 -7.89
C SER A 142 -0.33 -4.30 -8.31
N PRO A 143 0.61 -4.96 -7.60
CA PRO A 143 2.00 -5.05 -8.05
C PRO A 143 2.16 -5.67 -9.44
N ALA A 144 1.36 -6.70 -9.77
CA ALA A 144 1.49 -7.41 -11.05
C ALA A 144 1.13 -6.56 -12.27
N ILE A 145 0.41 -5.46 -12.09
CA ILE A 145 0.03 -4.52 -13.16
C ILE A 145 0.76 -3.17 -13.07
N THR A 146 1.80 -3.08 -12.26
CA THR A 146 2.74 -1.95 -12.23
C THR A 146 3.91 -2.18 -13.19
N ASP A 147 4.74 -1.14 -13.42
CA ASP A 147 5.80 -1.19 -14.41
C ASP A 147 7.04 -1.96 -13.94
N PHE A 148 7.38 -1.83 -12.65
CA PHE A 148 8.56 -2.47 -12.06
C PHE A 148 8.20 -3.15 -10.74
N ILE A 149 8.70 -4.37 -10.55
CA ILE A 149 8.49 -5.15 -9.34
C ILE A 149 9.84 -5.56 -8.77
N PHE A 150 10.08 -5.16 -7.52
CA PHE A 150 11.23 -5.59 -6.73
C PHE A 150 10.76 -6.48 -5.58
N MET A 151 11.52 -7.52 -5.27
CA MET A 151 11.21 -8.44 -4.18
C MET A 151 12.40 -8.54 -3.23
N VAL A 152 12.13 -8.43 -1.93
CA VAL A 152 13.17 -8.60 -0.91
C VAL A 152 13.43 -10.09 -0.69
N GLU A 153 14.68 -10.51 -0.85
CA GLU A 153 15.07 -11.91 -0.65
C GLU A 153 14.70 -12.42 0.75
N LYS A 154 14.18 -13.63 0.85
CA LYS A 154 13.80 -14.37 2.07
C LYS A 154 12.58 -13.84 2.84
N THR A 155 12.13 -12.61 2.63
CA THR A 155 10.98 -12.05 3.36
C THR A 155 9.75 -11.88 2.48
N SER A 156 9.92 -11.56 1.20
CA SER A 156 8.80 -11.36 0.29
C SER A 156 8.18 -12.68 -0.15
N GLN A 157 6.86 -12.72 -0.11
CA GLN A 157 6.07 -13.85 -0.58
C GLN A 157 4.88 -13.31 -1.35
N ILE A 158 4.64 -13.86 -2.53
CA ILE A 158 3.44 -13.53 -3.31
C ILE A 158 2.63 -14.80 -3.54
N GLY A 159 1.31 -14.70 -3.36
CA GLY A 159 0.43 -15.82 -3.57
C GLY A 159 -1.01 -15.39 -3.79
N ARG A 160 -1.66 -16.02 -4.75
CA ARG A 160 -3.06 -15.77 -5.07
C ARG A 160 -4.01 -16.30 -4.00
N ALA A 161 -3.62 -17.36 -3.33
CA ALA A 161 -4.24 -17.88 -2.13
C ALA A 161 -3.20 -17.89 -1.01
N SER A 162 -3.62 -17.93 0.24
CA SER A 162 -2.73 -18.14 1.37
C SER A 162 -2.14 -19.56 1.33
N CYS A 163 -1.36 -19.85 0.31
CA CYS A 163 -0.64 -21.10 0.21
C CYS A 163 0.47 -21.10 1.25
N ARG A 164 0.12 -21.47 2.48
CA ARG A 164 1.05 -22.08 3.41
C ARG A 164 1.26 -23.52 3.01
N GLU A 165 1.80 -23.77 1.85
CA GLU A 165 2.50 -25.01 1.63
C GLU A 165 3.98 -24.72 1.86
N ARG A 166 4.42 -25.15 3.03
CA ARG A 166 5.85 -25.35 3.27
C ARG A 166 6.24 -26.59 2.44
N VAL A 167 7.07 -26.38 1.47
CA VAL A 167 7.94 -27.43 0.96
C VAL A 167 9.18 -27.44 1.82
#